data_07c2f4ecd672d9529a86a10d2da41173
#
_entry.id   07c2f4ecd672d9529a86a10d2da41173
#
_cell.length_a   1.000
_cell.length_b   1.000
_cell.length_c   1.000
_cell.angle_alpha   90.00
_cell.angle_beta   90.00
_cell.angle_gamma   90.00
#
_symmetry.space_group_name_H-M   'P 1'
#
loop_
_entity.id
_entity.type
_entity.pdbx_description
1 polymer ?
#
loop_
_entity_poly.entity_id
_entity_poly.type
_entity_poly.pdbx_seq_one_letter_code
_entity_poly.pdbx_strand_id
1 'polypeptide(L)'
;MCGRYALNISGEDLALEFAAGIKDAAFTPSNWNISPTTLIPFINSEDESGDKRSINTASWGLIPAWAKDASRASNAINARVESIAEKPTFKSAFKSRRCLIPVTGYYEWATELGKYKPKQPFYISHKNKSSLAIAGIYESWINPESRQALTTAAIITREVVGILTPIHHRMPVILPKDLWSTWLSNKSLTPGEINDYLNMIDIKEADKDLVFWPVADDVNNARNTGPTLAQEIAVGESGTLF
;
A
#
# COMPACT_ATOMS: atom_id res chain seq x y z
N MET A 1 -3.22 7.65 7.90
CA MET A 1 -2.46 6.41 7.60
C MET A 1 -3.13 5.73 6.43
N CYS A 2 -2.37 5.34 5.39
CA CYS A 2 -2.92 4.70 4.20
C CYS A 2 -3.75 3.46 4.60
N GLY A 3 -5.07 3.61 4.61
CA GLY A 3 -6.03 2.59 5.03
C GLY A 3 -7.11 2.33 3.99
N ARG A 4 -6.99 2.93 2.81
CA ARG A 4 -7.92 2.76 1.71
C ARG A 4 -7.24 3.08 0.38
N TYR A 5 -7.41 2.21 -0.63
CA TYR A 5 -6.86 2.47 -1.95
C TYR A 5 -7.73 1.89 -3.07
N ALA A 6 -7.41 2.28 -4.29
CA ALA A 6 -8.02 1.76 -5.51
C ALA A 6 -6.99 0.97 -6.33
N LEU A 7 -7.43 -0.09 -6.98
CA LEU A 7 -6.71 -0.82 -8.01
C LEU A 7 -7.68 -1.13 -9.14
N ASN A 8 -7.69 -0.29 -10.18
CA ASN A 8 -8.63 -0.35 -11.29
C ASN A 8 -7.94 -0.70 -12.61
N ILE A 9 -7.11 -1.73 -12.58
CA ILE A 9 -6.36 -2.24 -13.73
C ILE A 9 -6.64 -3.73 -13.91
N SER A 10 -6.62 -4.22 -15.16
CA SER A 10 -6.77 -5.66 -15.42
C SER A 10 -5.56 -6.45 -14.89
N GLY A 11 -5.73 -7.76 -14.67
CA GLY A 11 -4.62 -8.62 -14.26
C GLY A 11 -3.51 -8.67 -15.30
N GLU A 12 -3.87 -8.71 -16.58
CA GLU A 12 -2.93 -8.72 -17.70
C GLU A 12 -2.14 -7.41 -17.79
N ASP A 13 -2.80 -6.26 -17.67
CA ASP A 13 -2.13 -4.96 -17.71
C ASP A 13 -1.22 -4.79 -16.50
N LEU A 14 -1.66 -5.26 -15.32
CA LEU A 14 -0.84 -5.27 -14.11
C LEU A 14 0.42 -6.12 -14.31
N ALA A 15 0.28 -7.31 -14.90
CA ALA A 15 1.40 -8.19 -15.21
C ALA A 15 2.41 -7.55 -16.17
N LEU A 16 1.92 -6.85 -17.18
CA LEU A 16 2.76 -6.09 -18.12
C LEU A 16 3.48 -4.92 -17.45
N GLU A 17 2.74 -4.09 -16.67
CA GLU A 17 3.30 -2.89 -16.03
C GLU A 17 4.43 -3.24 -15.07
N PHE A 18 4.26 -4.33 -14.30
CA PHE A 18 5.24 -4.77 -13.30
C PHE A 18 6.22 -5.83 -13.80
N ALA A 19 6.12 -6.25 -15.07
CA ALA A 19 6.91 -7.34 -15.66
C ALA A 19 6.87 -8.60 -14.76
N ALA A 20 5.66 -9.04 -14.38
CA ALA A 20 5.42 -10.11 -13.41
C ALA A 20 4.50 -11.19 -13.99
N GLY A 21 4.77 -12.45 -13.68
CA GLY A 21 3.85 -13.56 -13.98
C GLY A 21 2.69 -13.62 -12.97
N ILE A 22 1.48 -13.95 -13.43
CA ILE A 22 0.33 -14.15 -12.52
C ILE A 22 0.41 -15.58 -11.96
N LYS A 23 0.60 -15.71 -10.65
CA LYS A 23 0.55 -17.01 -9.95
C LYS A 23 -0.76 -17.26 -9.26
N ASP A 24 -1.36 -16.20 -8.72
CA ASP A 24 -2.63 -16.26 -8.03
C ASP A 24 -3.55 -15.17 -8.57
N ALA A 25 -4.66 -15.59 -9.18
CA ALA A 25 -5.65 -14.71 -9.77
C ALA A 25 -6.86 -14.48 -8.83
N ALA A 26 -6.76 -14.83 -7.56
CA ALA A 26 -7.86 -14.70 -6.60
C ALA A 26 -8.20 -13.24 -6.22
N PHE A 27 -7.41 -12.26 -6.66
CA PHE A 27 -7.76 -10.86 -6.45
C PHE A 27 -8.83 -10.39 -7.44
N THR A 28 -9.72 -9.52 -6.98
CA THR A 28 -10.71 -8.88 -7.85
C THR A 28 -10.08 -7.68 -8.53
N PRO A 29 -9.84 -7.73 -9.84
CA PRO A 29 -9.39 -6.55 -10.58
C PRO A 29 -10.49 -5.48 -10.56
N SER A 30 -10.11 -4.22 -10.73
CA SER A 30 -11.02 -3.06 -10.76
C SER A 30 -11.81 -2.81 -9.48
N ASN A 31 -11.13 -2.87 -8.33
CA ASN A 31 -11.71 -2.45 -7.06
C ASN A 31 -11.29 -1.02 -6.72
N TRP A 32 -12.28 -0.12 -6.62
CA TRP A 32 -12.06 1.31 -6.34
C TRP A 32 -12.02 1.65 -4.85
N ASN A 33 -12.22 0.67 -3.96
CA ASN A 33 -12.37 0.94 -2.52
C ASN A 33 -11.86 -0.22 -1.65
N ILE A 34 -10.61 -0.60 -1.86
CA ILE A 34 -9.95 -1.68 -1.13
C ILE A 34 -9.70 -1.24 0.30
N SER A 35 -10.16 -2.04 1.25
CA SER A 35 -10.06 -1.79 2.70
C SER A 35 -9.20 -2.84 3.40
N PRO A 36 -8.69 -2.57 4.61
CA PRO A 36 -7.98 -3.56 5.42
C PRO A 36 -8.74 -4.87 5.58
N THR A 37 -8.02 -5.95 5.78
CA THR A 37 -8.47 -7.35 5.94
C THR A 37 -9.02 -8.01 4.67
N THR A 38 -9.07 -7.30 3.54
CA THR A 38 -9.43 -7.91 2.25
C THR A 38 -8.21 -8.54 1.57
N LEU A 39 -8.47 -9.42 0.59
CA LEU A 39 -7.42 -9.95 -0.28
C LEU A 39 -6.95 -8.86 -1.24
N ILE A 40 -5.64 -8.70 -1.32
CA ILE A 40 -4.97 -7.73 -2.18
C ILE A 40 -3.88 -8.41 -3.00
N PRO A 41 -3.63 -7.99 -4.25
CA PRO A 41 -2.48 -8.44 -4.98
C PRO A 41 -1.20 -7.82 -4.42
N PHE A 42 -0.14 -8.58 -4.43
CA PHE A 42 1.21 -8.09 -4.18
C PHE A 42 2.20 -8.75 -5.15
N ILE A 43 3.29 -8.06 -5.40
CA ILE A 43 4.35 -8.52 -6.29
C ILE A 43 5.59 -8.79 -5.46
N ASN A 44 6.12 -9.99 -5.57
CA ASN A 44 7.40 -10.38 -4.98
C ASN A 44 8.32 -10.96 -6.06
N SER A 45 9.58 -11.20 -5.73
CA SER A 45 10.49 -11.94 -6.57
C SER A 45 10.77 -13.33 -5.99
N GLU A 46 11.08 -14.27 -6.90
CA GLU A 46 11.46 -15.64 -6.58
C GLU A 46 12.97 -15.82 -6.52
N ASP A 47 13.73 -14.80 -6.93
CA ASP A 47 15.18 -14.83 -7.02
C ASP A 47 15.85 -13.66 -6.30
N GLU A 48 17.16 -13.75 -6.16
CA GLU A 48 17.97 -12.73 -5.53
C GLU A 48 18.17 -11.49 -6.41
N SER A 49 17.95 -11.58 -7.72
CA SER A 49 18.06 -10.42 -8.62
C SER A 49 16.88 -9.47 -8.47
N GLY A 50 15.72 -9.96 -8.03
CA GLY A 50 14.47 -9.18 -7.97
C GLY A 50 13.76 -9.05 -9.31
N ASP A 51 14.20 -9.76 -10.34
CA ASP A 51 13.68 -9.65 -11.71
C ASP A 51 12.66 -10.73 -12.06
N LYS A 52 12.75 -11.92 -11.44
CA LYS A 52 11.75 -12.97 -11.62
C LYS A 52 10.53 -12.69 -10.73
N ARG A 53 9.68 -11.81 -11.20
CA ARG A 53 8.54 -11.28 -10.44
C ARG A 53 7.29 -12.10 -10.63
N SER A 54 6.48 -12.20 -9.56
CA SER A 54 5.18 -12.85 -9.59
C SER A 54 4.14 -12.05 -8.82
N ILE A 55 2.90 -12.05 -9.34
CA ILE A 55 1.71 -11.52 -8.69
C ILE A 55 1.10 -12.65 -7.87
N ASN A 56 0.95 -12.42 -6.59
CA ASN A 56 0.33 -13.29 -5.61
C ASN A 56 -0.74 -12.52 -4.85
N THR A 57 -1.49 -13.20 -3.98
CA THR A 57 -2.49 -12.56 -3.10
C THR A 57 -2.13 -12.68 -1.63
N ALA A 58 -2.49 -11.67 -0.85
CA ALA A 58 -2.34 -11.64 0.59
C ALA A 58 -3.54 -10.97 1.25
N SER A 59 -3.86 -11.31 2.47
CA SER A 59 -4.76 -10.53 3.30
C SER A 59 -4.05 -9.26 3.80
N TRP A 60 -4.66 -8.10 3.65
CA TRP A 60 -4.08 -6.84 4.09
C TRP A 60 -4.19 -6.65 5.61
N GLY A 61 -3.09 -6.86 6.28
CA GLY A 61 -2.93 -6.85 7.72
C GLY A 61 -1.99 -7.97 8.14
N LEU A 62 -0.71 -7.65 8.38
CA LEU A 62 0.36 -8.61 8.58
C LEU A 62 0.20 -9.37 9.90
N ILE A 63 0.25 -10.69 9.82
CA ILE A 63 0.31 -11.60 10.97
C ILE A 63 1.72 -12.18 11.01
N PRO A 64 2.53 -11.88 12.03
CA PRO A 64 3.88 -12.43 12.11
C PRO A 64 3.82 -13.97 12.31
N ALA A 65 4.79 -14.70 11.74
CA ALA A 65 4.80 -16.16 11.76
C ALA A 65 4.68 -16.80 13.17
N TRP A 66 5.12 -16.09 14.20
CA TRP A 66 5.06 -16.53 15.59
C TRP A 66 3.73 -16.22 16.30
N ALA A 67 2.80 -15.51 15.66
CA ALA A 67 1.53 -15.13 16.27
C ALA A 67 0.67 -16.36 16.58
N LYS A 68 0.03 -16.34 17.74
CA LYS A 68 -0.86 -17.42 18.20
C LYS A 68 -2.23 -17.37 17.51
N ASP A 69 -2.64 -16.18 17.08
CA ASP A 69 -3.93 -15.92 16.44
C ASP A 69 -3.84 -14.71 15.48
N ALA A 70 -4.91 -14.49 14.73
CA ALA A 70 -5.03 -13.41 13.75
C ALA A 70 -5.64 -12.10 14.31
N SER A 71 -5.93 -12.03 15.62
CA SER A 71 -6.72 -10.93 16.22
C SER A 71 -6.12 -9.54 16.03
N ARG A 72 -4.80 -9.44 15.83
CA ARG A 72 -4.07 -8.18 15.65
C ARG A 72 -3.79 -7.81 14.20
N ALA A 73 -4.25 -8.61 13.23
CA ALA A 73 -3.99 -8.35 11.81
C ALA A 73 -4.49 -6.96 11.38
N SER A 74 -5.68 -6.56 11.81
CA SER A 74 -6.26 -5.24 11.49
C SER A 74 -5.45 -4.05 12.03
N ASN A 75 -4.59 -4.27 13.03
CA ASN A 75 -3.72 -3.25 13.61
C ASN A 75 -2.35 -3.16 12.90
N ALA A 76 -2.03 -4.13 12.03
CA ALA A 76 -0.74 -4.26 11.35
C ALA A 76 -0.86 -4.07 9.83
N ILE A 77 -1.79 -3.23 9.40
CA ILE A 77 -1.98 -2.88 7.98
C ILE A 77 -0.86 -1.99 7.44
N ASN A 78 -0.19 -1.24 8.33
CA ASN A 78 0.90 -0.33 8.00
C ASN A 78 2.12 -0.58 8.90
N ALA A 79 3.29 -0.65 8.29
CA ALA A 79 4.59 -0.67 8.95
C ALA A 79 5.29 0.69 8.76
N ARG A 80 5.74 1.32 9.85
CA ARG A 80 6.44 2.61 9.76
C ARG A 80 7.92 2.40 9.48
N VAL A 81 8.48 3.11 8.51
CA VAL A 81 9.92 3.07 8.17
C VAL A 81 10.77 3.22 9.42
N GLU A 82 10.45 4.16 10.29
CA GLU A 82 11.22 4.54 11.47
C GLU A 82 11.36 3.41 12.50
N SER A 83 10.55 2.37 12.41
CA SER A 83 10.57 1.28 13.40
C SER A 83 10.43 -0.13 12.79
N ILE A 84 10.39 -0.23 11.45
CA ILE A 84 10.12 -1.50 10.75
C ILE A 84 11.21 -2.56 11.04
N ALA A 85 12.47 -2.12 11.12
CA ALA A 85 13.61 -2.99 11.38
C ALA A 85 13.72 -3.48 12.84
N GLU A 86 13.00 -2.83 13.76
CA GLU A 86 13.08 -3.10 15.19
C GLU A 86 11.86 -3.86 15.71
N LYS A 87 10.66 -3.47 15.24
CA LYS A 87 9.40 -4.04 15.75
C LYS A 87 9.30 -5.54 15.48
N PRO A 88 9.06 -6.39 16.52
CA PRO A 88 8.94 -7.84 16.36
C PRO A 88 7.93 -8.28 15.29
N THR A 89 6.85 -7.50 15.10
CA THR A 89 5.81 -7.77 14.10
C THR A 89 6.34 -7.71 12.67
N PHE A 90 7.27 -6.80 12.37
CA PHE A 90 7.67 -6.46 11.01
C PHE A 90 9.11 -6.83 10.64
N LYS A 91 10.03 -6.85 11.62
CA LYS A 91 11.47 -6.99 11.36
C LYS A 91 11.85 -8.24 10.56
N SER A 92 11.18 -9.37 10.79
CA SER A 92 11.45 -10.62 10.07
C SER A 92 11.02 -10.52 8.60
N ALA A 93 9.83 -9.99 8.36
CA ALA A 93 9.30 -9.78 7.02
C ALA A 93 10.14 -8.73 6.25
N PHE A 94 10.49 -7.62 6.89
CA PHE A 94 11.36 -6.59 6.28
C PHE A 94 12.70 -7.15 5.84
N LYS A 95 13.27 -8.05 6.63
CA LYS A 95 14.58 -8.65 6.35
C LYS A 95 14.59 -9.52 5.09
N SER A 96 13.51 -10.23 4.75
CA SER A 96 13.54 -11.26 3.70
C SER A 96 12.29 -11.40 2.84
N ARG A 97 11.19 -10.72 3.18
CA ARG A 97 9.90 -10.85 2.50
C ARG A 97 9.34 -9.47 2.16
N ARG A 98 10.06 -8.80 1.25
CA ARG A 98 9.67 -7.50 0.70
C ARG A 98 8.83 -7.72 -0.54
N CYS A 99 7.89 -6.80 -0.78
CA CYS A 99 7.01 -6.85 -1.92
C CYS A 99 6.65 -5.44 -2.41
N LEU A 100 6.03 -5.36 -3.57
CA LEU A 100 5.33 -4.18 -4.02
C LEU A 100 3.83 -4.42 -3.92
N ILE A 101 3.09 -3.43 -3.45
CA ILE A 101 1.64 -3.41 -3.46
C ILE A 101 1.22 -2.41 -4.55
N PRO A 102 0.65 -2.90 -5.67
CA PRO A 102 0.24 -2.04 -6.76
C PRO A 102 -1.06 -1.33 -6.41
N VAL A 103 -1.13 -0.03 -6.67
CA VAL A 103 -2.35 0.76 -6.52
C VAL A 103 -2.47 1.77 -7.66
N THR A 104 -3.67 2.05 -8.12
CA THR A 104 -3.91 3.13 -9.10
C THR A 104 -4.09 4.48 -8.43
N GLY A 105 -4.35 4.47 -7.13
CA GLY A 105 -4.40 5.62 -6.25
C GLY A 105 -4.88 5.23 -4.87
N TYR A 106 -4.75 6.13 -3.91
CA TYR A 106 -5.16 5.88 -2.53
C TYR A 106 -5.92 7.07 -1.95
N TYR A 107 -6.63 6.81 -0.87
CA TYR A 107 -7.44 7.83 -0.20
C TYR A 107 -6.82 8.20 1.14
N GLU A 108 -6.86 9.50 1.45
CA GLU A 108 -6.55 10.04 2.76
C GLU A 108 -7.57 11.11 3.15
N TRP A 109 -7.73 11.32 4.45
CA TRP A 109 -8.72 12.23 5.03
C TRP A 109 -8.02 13.40 5.67
N ALA A 110 -8.22 14.59 5.11
CA ALA A 110 -7.66 15.80 5.66
C ALA A 110 -8.31 16.13 7.01
N THR A 111 -7.51 16.35 8.04
CA THR A 111 -8.00 16.69 9.37
C THR A 111 -8.54 18.12 9.38
N GLU A 112 -7.72 19.04 8.86
CA GLU A 112 -8.06 20.46 8.68
C GLU A 112 -7.35 20.98 7.44
N LEU A 113 -8.08 21.41 6.45
CA LEU A 113 -7.50 21.93 5.22
C LEU A 113 -8.34 23.09 4.66
N GLY A 114 -8.17 24.26 5.27
CA GLY A 114 -8.74 25.51 4.80
C GLY A 114 -10.26 25.45 4.58
N LYS A 115 -10.69 25.57 3.31
CA LYS A 115 -12.10 25.59 2.90
C LYS A 115 -12.81 24.24 2.95
N TYR A 116 -12.09 23.16 3.20
CA TYR A 116 -12.67 21.81 3.22
C TYR A 116 -13.26 21.51 4.59
N LYS A 117 -14.28 20.67 4.61
CA LYS A 117 -14.84 20.15 5.87
C LYS A 117 -13.82 19.25 6.59
N PRO A 118 -13.88 19.14 7.92
CA PRO A 118 -13.08 18.18 8.65
C PRO A 118 -13.27 16.75 8.11
N LYS A 119 -12.17 16.02 7.97
CA LYS A 119 -12.15 14.65 7.40
C LYS A 119 -12.63 14.58 5.94
N GLN A 120 -12.45 15.65 5.16
CA GLN A 120 -12.67 15.61 3.73
C GLN A 120 -11.78 14.51 3.11
N PRO A 121 -12.34 13.52 2.38
CA PRO A 121 -11.54 12.54 1.66
C PRO A 121 -10.93 13.15 0.40
N PHE A 122 -9.68 12.78 0.16
CA PHE A 122 -8.93 13.10 -1.04
C PHE A 122 -8.48 11.80 -1.72
N TYR A 123 -8.50 11.79 -3.04
CA TYR A 123 -7.88 10.76 -3.85
C TYR A 123 -6.52 11.26 -4.32
N ILE A 124 -5.49 10.43 -4.14
CA ILE A 124 -4.12 10.70 -4.51
C ILE A 124 -3.70 9.67 -5.56
N SER A 125 -3.17 10.13 -6.69
CA SER A 125 -2.70 9.24 -7.76
C SER A 125 -1.49 9.80 -8.47
N HIS A 126 -0.89 9.01 -9.38
CA HIS A 126 0.17 9.49 -10.25
C HIS A 126 -0.41 10.40 -11.35
N LYS A 127 0.30 11.51 -11.65
CA LYS A 127 -0.16 12.52 -12.64
C LYS A 127 -0.41 11.96 -14.04
N ASN A 128 0.30 10.93 -14.46
CA ASN A 128 0.13 10.25 -15.76
C ASN A 128 -0.81 9.04 -15.70
N LYS A 129 -1.48 8.81 -14.55
CA LYS A 129 -2.40 7.68 -14.29
C LYS A 129 -1.76 6.29 -14.33
N SER A 130 -0.42 6.18 -14.27
CA SER A 130 0.25 4.89 -14.05
C SER A 130 0.01 4.39 -12.63
N SER A 131 0.16 3.09 -12.43
CA SER A 131 0.09 2.53 -11.09
C SER A 131 1.24 3.02 -10.22
N LEU A 132 0.96 3.18 -8.94
CA LEU A 132 1.95 3.43 -7.90
C LEU A 132 2.43 2.08 -7.36
N ALA A 133 3.73 1.90 -7.27
CA ALA A 133 4.35 0.74 -6.64
C ALA A 133 4.65 1.05 -5.17
N ILE A 134 3.74 0.69 -4.28
CA ILE A 134 3.94 0.93 -2.86
C ILE A 134 4.83 -0.15 -2.26
N ALA A 135 5.89 0.24 -1.53
CA ALA A 135 6.71 -0.70 -0.78
C ALA A 135 5.86 -1.41 0.29
N GLY A 136 5.97 -2.72 0.33
CA GLY A 136 5.28 -3.57 1.28
C GLY A 136 6.18 -4.67 1.82
N ILE A 137 5.69 -5.34 2.82
CA ILE A 137 6.25 -6.57 3.37
C ILE A 137 5.15 -7.59 3.51
N TYR A 138 5.50 -8.88 3.40
CA TYR A 138 4.53 -9.96 3.54
C TYR A 138 5.04 -11.05 4.49
N GLU A 139 4.13 -11.88 4.99
CA GLU A 139 4.43 -12.99 5.88
C GLU A 139 3.50 -14.16 5.56
N SER A 140 4.03 -15.37 5.70
CA SER A 140 3.22 -16.60 5.69
C SER A 140 3.03 -17.07 7.13
N TRP A 141 1.79 -17.00 7.58
CA TRP A 141 1.39 -17.45 8.91
C TRP A 141 0.61 -18.76 8.81
N ILE A 142 0.93 -19.72 9.66
CA ILE A 142 0.21 -21.00 9.74
C ILE A 142 -0.73 -20.91 10.93
N ASN A 143 -2.03 -21.01 10.69
CA ASN A 143 -3.02 -21.04 11.74
C ASN A 143 -2.76 -22.27 12.64
N PRO A 144 -2.53 -22.08 13.95
CA PRO A 144 -2.18 -23.18 14.86
C PRO A 144 -3.28 -24.25 14.97
N GLU A 145 -4.54 -23.86 14.81
CA GLU A 145 -5.70 -24.76 14.93
C GLU A 145 -6.01 -25.48 13.63
N SER A 146 -6.22 -24.72 12.53
CA SER A 146 -6.61 -25.30 11.24
C SER A 146 -5.43 -25.82 10.40
N ARG A 147 -4.20 -25.47 10.77
CA ARG A 147 -2.95 -25.77 10.02
C ARG A 147 -2.92 -25.19 8.61
N GLN A 148 -3.85 -24.32 8.29
CA GLN A 148 -3.89 -23.62 7.00
C GLN A 148 -2.87 -22.48 6.98
N ALA A 149 -2.16 -22.34 5.87
CA ALA A 149 -1.28 -21.21 5.62
C ALA A 149 -2.10 -20.01 5.14
N LEU A 150 -1.81 -18.83 5.68
CA LEU A 150 -2.38 -17.55 5.26
C LEU A 150 -1.24 -16.59 4.94
N THR A 151 -1.20 -16.11 3.70
CA THR A 151 -0.30 -15.01 3.32
C THR A 151 -0.93 -13.69 3.71
N THR A 152 -0.15 -12.86 4.38
CA THR A 152 -0.59 -11.54 4.87
C THR A 152 0.43 -10.48 4.49
N ALA A 153 0.00 -9.22 4.30
CA ALA A 153 0.89 -8.15 3.89
C ALA A 153 0.60 -6.84 4.64
N ALA A 154 1.61 -5.98 4.72
CA ALA A 154 1.49 -4.63 5.24
C ALA A 154 2.14 -3.62 4.29
N ILE A 155 1.53 -2.44 4.18
CA ILE A 155 2.07 -1.29 3.47
C ILE A 155 3.14 -0.61 4.33
N ILE A 156 4.25 -0.20 3.72
CA ILE A 156 5.25 0.60 4.41
C ILE A 156 4.87 2.08 4.28
N THR A 157 4.88 2.79 5.41
CA THR A 157 4.57 4.21 5.47
C THR A 157 5.71 5.00 6.06
N ARG A 158 5.83 6.26 5.63
CA ARG A 158 6.80 7.24 6.11
C ARG A 158 6.11 8.53 6.51
N GLU A 159 6.86 9.46 7.09
CA GLU A 159 6.43 10.84 7.25
C GLU A 159 6.15 11.46 5.87
N VAL A 160 5.09 12.26 5.80
CA VAL A 160 4.69 12.92 4.56
C VAL A 160 5.70 13.98 4.14
N VAL A 161 5.83 14.19 2.83
CA VAL A 161 6.64 15.26 2.25
C VAL A 161 5.84 16.02 1.20
N GLY A 162 6.27 17.25 0.91
CA GLY A 162 5.83 18.06 -0.22
C GLY A 162 4.35 18.37 -0.25
N ILE A 163 3.72 18.16 -1.41
CA ILE A 163 2.34 18.61 -1.70
C ILE A 163 1.27 17.94 -0.83
N LEU A 164 1.55 16.77 -0.26
CA LEU A 164 0.59 16.03 0.57
C LEU A 164 0.60 16.44 2.05
N THR A 165 1.57 17.26 2.48
CA THR A 165 1.69 17.73 3.86
C THR A 165 0.39 18.33 4.43
N PRO A 166 -0.40 19.10 3.67
CA PRO A 166 -1.65 19.65 4.19
C PRO A 166 -2.76 18.61 4.38
N ILE A 167 -2.66 17.42 3.74
CA ILE A 167 -3.71 16.40 3.79
C ILE A 167 -3.53 15.53 5.02
N HIS A 168 -2.33 14.97 5.18
CA HIS A 168 -2.08 14.01 6.25
C HIS A 168 -0.60 14.04 6.66
N HIS A 169 -0.27 13.60 7.87
CA HIS A 169 1.11 13.55 8.37
C HIS A 169 1.90 12.30 7.94
N ARG A 170 1.25 11.33 7.28
CA ARG A 170 1.87 10.10 6.77
C ARG A 170 1.51 9.87 5.30
N MET A 171 2.41 9.21 4.57
CA MET A 171 2.18 8.74 3.21
C MET A 171 2.77 7.34 3.03
N PRO A 172 2.28 6.54 2.05
CA PRO A 172 2.95 5.29 1.70
C PRO A 172 4.32 5.56 1.07
N VAL A 173 5.23 4.60 1.22
CA VAL A 173 6.52 4.61 0.49
C VAL A 173 6.25 4.17 -0.94
N ILE A 174 6.37 5.08 -1.90
CA ILE A 174 6.19 4.81 -3.33
C ILE A 174 7.57 4.62 -3.95
N LEU A 175 7.82 3.46 -4.54
CA LEU A 175 9.12 3.13 -5.12
C LEU A 175 9.16 3.44 -6.61
N PRO A 176 10.13 4.20 -7.10
CA PRO A 176 10.39 4.36 -8.51
C PRO A 176 10.88 3.04 -9.12
N LYS A 177 10.66 2.88 -10.43
CA LYS A 177 10.84 1.60 -11.13
C LYS A 177 12.27 1.05 -11.08
N ASP A 178 13.25 1.92 -11.07
CA ASP A 178 14.68 1.58 -10.97
C ASP A 178 15.08 0.94 -9.64
N LEU A 179 14.29 1.12 -8.59
CA LEU A 179 14.52 0.49 -7.28
C LEU A 179 13.78 -0.84 -7.09
N TRP A 180 12.89 -1.23 -8.00
CA TRP A 180 12.04 -2.42 -7.81
C TRP A 180 12.84 -3.72 -7.67
N SER A 181 13.83 -3.96 -8.53
CA SER A 181 14.61 -5.20 -8.49
C SER A 181 15.41 -5.30 -7.20
N THR A 182 16.10 -4.22 -6.80
CA THR A 182 16.81 -4.17 -5.52
C THR A 182 15.86 -4.43 -4.34
N TRP A 183 14.71 -3.77 -4.32
CA TRP A 183 13.72 -3.93 -3.26
C TRP A 183 13.16 -5.34 -3.18
N LEU A 184 12.83 -5.94 -4.33
CA LEU A 184 12.22 -7.26 -4.44
C LEU A 184 13.19 -8.42 -4.29
N SER A 185 14.52 -8.19 -4.30
CA SER A 185 15.49 -9.24 -4.03
C SER A 185 15.04 -10.08 -2.82
N ASN A 186 14.93 -11.39 -2.99
CA ASN A 186 14.51 -12.28 -1.89
C ASN A 186 15.64 -12.62 -0.91
N LYS A 187 16.83 -12.05 -1.15
CA LYS A 187 17.98 -12.18 -0.26
C LYS A 187 17.63 -11.68 1.15
N SER A 188 18.04 -12.46 2.15
CA SER A 188 17.92 -12.04 3.54
C SER A 188 18.97 -10.98 3.87
N LEU A 189 18.52 -9.79 4.29
CA LEU A 189 19.42 -8.67 4.61
C LEU A 189 20.28 -8.98 5.84
N THR A 190 21.56 -8.66 5.73
CA THR A 190 22.48 -8.57 6.86
C THR A 190 22.19 -7.30 7.68
N PRO A 191 22.69 -7.19 8.93
CA PRO A 191 22.51 -5.98 9.72
C PRO A 191 23.03 -4.69 9.04
N GLY A 192 24.10 -4.77 8.25
CA GLY A 192 24.62 -3.63 7.47
C GLY A 192 23.66 -3.22 6.36
N GLU A 193 23.18 -4.17 5.57
CA GLU A 193 22.27 -3.94 4.45
C GLU A 193 20.91 -3.39 4.89
N ILE A 194 20.46 -3.63 6.13
CA ILE A 194 19.22 -3.06 6.65
C ILE A 194 19.22 -1.53 6.55
N ASN A 195 20.31 -0.88 6.93
CA ASN A 195 20.42 0.57 6.85
C ASN A 195 20.42 1.07 5.40
N ASP A 196 21.05 0.35 4.48
CA ASP A 196 21.04 0.69 3.06
C ASP A 196 19.61 0.65 2.49
N TYR A 197 18.83 -0.36 2.87
CA TYR A 197 17.42 -0.47 2.46
C TYR A 197 16.54 0.60 3.11
N LEU A 198 16.76 0.95 4.37
CA LEU A 198 16.04 2.06 5.01
C LEU A 198 16.35 3.40 4.33
N ASN A 199 17.61 3.65 3.97
CA ASN A 199 18.02 4.84 3.23
C ASN A 199 17.44 4.86 1.80
N MET A 200 17.39 3.70 1.13
CA MET A 200 16.81 3.56 -0.22
C MET A 200 15.34 3.95 -0.25
N ILE A 201 14.57 3.60 0.78
CA ILE A 201 13.13 3.92 0.86
C ILE A 201 12.83 5.29 1.46
N ASP A 202 13.86 6.04 1.88
CA ASP A 202 13.74 7.45 2.31
C ASP A 202 13.83 8.41 1.12
N ILE A 203 12.90 8.29 0.18
CA ILE A 203 12.86 9.04 -1.06
C ILE A 203 12.39 10.47 -0.78
N LYS A 204 13.27 11.46 -0.98
CA LYS A 204 12.99 12.87 -0.66
C LYS A 204 11.93 13.52 -1.55
N GLU A 205 11.86 13.12 -2.83
CA GLU A 205 10.92 13.64 -3.83
C GLU A 205 9.80 12.64 -4.14
N ALA A 206 9.34 11.90 -3.13
CA ALA A 206 8.34 10.84 -3.29
C ALA A 206 6.97 11.31 -3.79
N ASP A 207 6.70 12.61 -3.69
CA ASP A 207 5.45 13.26 -4.12
C ASP A 207 5.56 13.97 -5.49
N LYS A 208 6.73 14.03 -6.10
CA LYS A 208 7.03 14.81 -7.31
C LYS A 208 6.04 14.60 -8.46
N ASP A 209 5.58 13.37 -8.63
CA ASP A 209 4.68 12.99 -9.71
C ASP A 209 3.25 12.68 -9.24
N LEU A 210 2.93 13.05 -7.99
CA LEU A 210 1.59 12.88 -7.43
C LEU A 210 0.70 14.09 -7.72
N VAL A 211 -0.58 13.80 -7.82
CA VAL A 211 -1.67 14.77 -7.85
C VAL A 211 -2.75 14.32 -6.87
N PHE A 212 -3.54 15.25 -6.37
CA PHE A 212 -4.64 14.92 -5.47
C PHE A 212 -5.83 15.86 -5.69
N TRP A 213 -7.01 15.38 -5.40
CA TRP A 213 -8.26 16.14 -5.44
C TRP A 213 -9.28 15.63 -4.43
N PRO A 214 -10.23 16.49 -4.00
CA PRO A 214 -11.29 16.10 -3.09
C PRO A 214 -12.27 15.15 -3.79
N VAL A 215 -12.76 14.15 -3.05
CA VAL A 215 -13.76 13.20 -3.52
C VAL A 215 -14.98 13.17 -2.59
N ALA A 216 -16.07 12.55 -3.04
CA ALA A 216 -17.27 12.42 -2.25
C ALA A 216 -17.09 11.51 -1.02
N ASP A 217 -17.96 11.71 -0.01
CA ASP A 217 -17.95 10.90 1.22
C ASP A 217 -18.34 9.43 1.01
N ASP A 218 -18.86 9.10 -0.15
CA ASP A 218 -19.25 7.72 -0.51
C ASP A 218 -18.11 6.72 -0.31
N VAL A 219 -16.86 7.17 -0.42
CA VAL A 219 -15.66 6.35 -0.16
C VAL A 219 -15.56 5.88 1.30
N ASN A 220 -16.21 6.57 2.25
CA ASN A 220 -16.20 6.20 3.67
C ASN A 220 -16.84 4.83 3.92
N ASN A 221 -17.87 4.48 3.15
CA ASN A 221 -18.47 3.16 3.21
C ASN A 221 -17.64 2.17 2.36
N ALA A 222 -16.97 1.24 3.00
CA ALA A 222 -16.13 0.22 2.34
C ALA A 222 -16.91 -0.72 1.39
N ARG A 223 -18.24 -0.73 1.44
CA ARG A 223 -19.10 -1.52 0.54
C ARG A 223 -19.35 -0.81 -0.79
N ASN A 224 -19.16 0.50 -0.83
CA ASN A 224 -19.31 1.24 -2.06
C ASN A 224 -18.12 0.94 -2.99
N THR A 225 -18.39 0.83 -4.28
CA THR A 225 -17.41 0.58 -5.31
C THR A 225 -17.73 1.38 -6.57
N GLY A 226 -16.81 1.41 -7.51
CA GLY A 226 -16.98 2.06 -8.80
C GLY A 226 -16.17 3.34 -8.96
N PRO A 227 -16.02 3.81 -10.21
CA PRO A 227 -15.13 4.91 -10.57
C PRO A 227 -15.55 6.26 -9.98
N THR A 228 -16.82 6.43 -9.64
CA THR A 228 -17.35 7.68 -9.04
C THR A 228 -16.68 8.01 -7.71
N LEU A 229 -16.15 7.01 -7.00
CA LEU A 229 -15.46 7.20 -5.71
C LEU A 229 -14.14 7.98 -5.86
N ALA A 230 -13.52 7.95 -7.03
CA ALA A 230 -12.29 8.67 -7.33
C ALA A 230 -12.54 9.93 -8.19
N GLN A 231 -13.80 10.30 -8.45
CA GLN A 231 -14.12 11.53 -9.18
C GLN A 231 -13.92 12.77 -8.32
N GLU A 232 -13.31 13.79 -8.90
CA GLU A 232 -13.18 15.09 -8.27
C GLU A 232 -14.57 15.71 -8.06
N ILE A 233 -14.79 16.24 -6.85
CA ILE A 233 -15.99 17.00 -6.54
C ILE A 233 -15.67 18.50 -6.54
N ALA A 234 -16.59 19.31 -7.05
CA ALA A 234 -16.56 20.73 -6.81
C ALA A 234 -16.78 21.00 -5.32
N VAL A 235 -15.79 21.58 -4.66
CA VAL A 235 -15.94 22.02 -3.27
C VAL A 235 -16.69 23.33 -3.30
N GLY A 236 -17.98 23.29 -2.96
CA GLY A 236 -18.76 24.49 -2.75
C GLY A 236 -18.15 25.31 -1.63
N GLU A 237 -18.10 26.62 -1.78
CA GLU A 237 -18.08 27.53 -0.65
C GLU A 237 -19.18 27.07 0.29
N SER A 238 -18.93 27.03 1.61
CA SER A 238 -19.84 26.54 2.65
C SER A 238 -21.26 27.08 2.42
N GLY A 239 -21.99 26.43 1.54
CA GLY A 239 -23.34 26.78 1.17
C GLY A 239 -24.27 26.03 2.10
N THR A 240 -24.84 26.75 3.06
CA THR A 240 -26.07 26.45 3.79
C THR A 240 -26.84 25.30 3.16
N LEU A 241 -26.88 24.18 3.87
CA LEU A 241 -27.95 23.18 3.71
C LEU A 241 -29.29 23.88 4.05
N PHE A 242 -30.12 24.05 3.05
CA PHE A 242 -31.53 24.31 3.26
C PHE A 242 -32.24 23.00 3.60
#